data_1a4bda467b2c16cbe3c372b9bc1b4252
#
_entry.id   1a4bda467b2c16cbe3c372b9bc1b4252
#
_cell.length_a   1.000
_cell.length_b   1.000
_cell.length_c   1.000
_cell.angle_alpha   90.00
_cell.angle_beta   90.00
_cell.angle_gamma   90.00
#
_symmetry.space_group_name_H-M   'P 1'
#
loop_
_entity.id
_entity.type
_entity.pdbx_description
1 polymer ?
#
loop_
_entity_poly.entity_id
_entity_poly.type
_entity_poly.pdbx_seq_one_letter_code
_entity_poly.pdbx_strand_id
1 'polypeptide(L)'
;VAEYYFDRIIQNYDDLLVKGKSVHILCLQNLIQISTSSDNRIYYFNQLITRFPDEVNITELYMRLAIEYEKIGDWEQAVKTYSLFLERPDATTIQIAGIPDAYNSARKLIDFNNSPKDWTFESLEALEKAVKNAIARYSSTSLDKYRSKVNFFAMSWKQEETDTNSQKNFSMKDYMRGNRIRYSAKLDESSNPNEAYLRTTGWSQYISVWYLYFRKVNFPLDPEIHGRWEWAGIYFGEKL
;
A
#
# COMPACT_ATOMS: atom_id res chain seq x y z
N VAL A 1 -14.63 -16.61 -28.19
CA VAL A 1 -14.76 -18.02 -28.63
C VAL A 1 -14.09 -18.99 -27.67
N ALA A 2 -12.80 -18.79 -27.31
CA ALA A 2 -12.06 -19.69 -26.40
C ALA A 2 -12.70 -19.77 -24.99
N GLU A 3 -13.08 -18.62 -24.41
CA GLU A 3 -13.75 -18.54 -23.11
C GLU A 3 -14.98 -19.45 -23.03
N TYR A 4 -15.84 -19.41 -24.05
CA TYR A 4 -17.04 -20.26 -24.13
C TYR A 4 -16.73 -21.76 -24.08
N TYR A 5 -15.67 -22.22 -24.77
CA TYR A 5 -15.35 -23.65 -24.78
C TYR A 5 -14.73 -24.10 -23.45
N PHE A 6 -13.86 -23.30 -22.82
CA PHE A 6 -13.30 -23.63 -21.51
C PHE A 6 -14.37 -23.66 -20.41
N ASP A 7 -15.29 -22.69 -20.42
CA ASP A 7 -16.39 -22.64 -19.47
C ASP A 7 -17.32 -23.85 -19.65
N ARG A 8 -17.65 -24.19 -20.91
CA ARG A 8 -18.45 -25.37 -21.21
C ARG A 8 -17.82 -26.68 -20.74
N ILE A 9 -16.48 -26.81 -20.82
CA ILE A 9 -15.77 -27.98 -20.31
C ILE A 9 -15.97 -28.11 -18.80
N ILE A 10 -15.77 -27.01 -18.06
CA ILE A 10 -15.86 -27.01 -16.61
C ILE A 10 -17.28 -27.28 -16.11
N GLN A 11 -18.30 -26.78 -16.82
CA GLN A 11 -19.70 -26.90 -16.41
C GLN A 11 -20.36 -28.22 -16.78
N ASN A 12 -19.97 -28.84 -17.89
CA ASN A 12 -20.75 -29.97 -18.46
C ASN A 12 -19.98 -31.30 -18.47
N TYR A 13 -18.72 -31.33 -18.08
CA TYR A 13 -17.93 -32.56 -18.10
C TYR A 13 -17.21 -32.76 -16.78
N ASP A 14 -17.02 -34.01 -16.39
CA ASP A 14 -16.19 -34.37 -15.25
C ASP A 14 -14.72 -34.02 -15.52
N ASP A 15 -13.96 -33.75 -14.48
CA ASP A 15 -12.54 -33.49 -14.63
C ASP A 15 -11.77 -34.74 -15.08
N LEU A 16 -10.87 -34.54 -16.00
CA LEU A 16 -10.01 -35.58 -16.54
C LEU A 16 -8.55 -35.25 -16.27
N LEU A 17 -7.78 -36.27 -15.94
CA LEU A 17 -6.34 -36.15 -15.83
C LEU A 17 -5.66 -36.49 -17.16
N VAL A 18 -5.03 -35.51 -17.78
CA VAL A 18 -4.20 -35.70 -18.98
C VAL A 18 -2.75 -35.57 -18.60
N LYS A 19 -2.00 -36.67 -18.71
CA LYS A 19 -0.60 -36.74 -18.26
C LYS A 19 -0.41 -36.30 -16.78
N GLY A 20 -1.35 -36.66 -15.93
CA GLY A 20 -1.35 -36.32 -14.51
C GLY A 20 -1.76 -34.89 -14.17
N LYS A 21 -2.24 -34.10 -15.13
CA LYS A 21 -2.71 -32.72 -14.90
C LYS A 21 -4.23 -32.64 -15.11
N SER A 22 -4.91 -31.97 -14.20
CA SER A 22 -6.34 -31.68 -14.29
C SER A 22 -6.64 -30.78 -15.49
N VAL A 23 -7.63 -31.20 -16.29
CA VAL A 23 -8.15 -30.40 -17.41
C VAL A 23 -8.92 -29.20 -16.88
N HIS A 24 -9.64 -29.33 -15.77
CA HIS A 24 -10.37 -28.23 -15.16
C HIS A 24 -9.43 -27.13 -14.64
N ILE A 25 -8.32 -27.49 -13.98
CA ILE A 25 -7.29 -26.51 -13.57
C ILE A 25 -6.78 -25.75 -14.81
N LEU A 26 -6.44 -26.46 -15.88
CA LEU A 26 -5.96 -25.83 -17.11
C LEU A 26 -7.00 -24.89 -17.71
N CYS A 27 -8.26 -25.29 -17.75
CA CYS A 27 -9.35 -24.46 -18.26
C CYS A 27 -9.54 -23.20 -17.41
N LEU A 28 -9.58 -23.32 -16.06
CA LEU A 28 -9.74 -22.20 -15.14
C LEU A 28 -8.58 -21.21 -15.24
N GLN A 29 -7.34 -21.69 -15.33
CA GLN A 29 -6.16 -20.82 -15.49
C GLN A 29 -6.21 -20.04 -16.81
N ASN A 30 -6.61 -20.69 -17.91
CA ASN A 30 -6.79 -19.99 -19.18
C ASN A 30 -7.94 -18.98 -19.13
N LEU A 31 -9.07 -19.33 -18.50
CA LEU A 31 -10.20 -18.42 -18.32
C LEU A 31 -9.80 -17.16 -17.55
N ILE A 32 -9.02 -17.29 -16.49
CA ILE A 32 -8.47 -16.14 -15.73
C ILE A 32 -7.62 -15.24 -16.63
N GLN A 33 -6.80 -15.82 -17.51
CA GLN A 33 -5.93 -15.06 -18.40
C GLN A 33 -6.66 -14.32 -19.51
N ILE A 34 -7.69 -14.96 -20.11
CA ILE A 34 -8.39 -14.42 -21.29
C ILE A 34 -9.60 -13.56 -20.94
N SER A 35 -10.17 -13.72 -19.73
CA SER A 35 -11.33 -12.93 -19.31
C SER A 35 -10.96 -11.48 -19.08
N THR A 36 -11.76 -10.57 -19.61
CA THR A 36 -11.67 -9.12 -19.41
C THR A 36 -12.50 -8.63 -18.22
N SER A 37 -13.41 -9.47 -17.71
CA SER A 37 -14.27 -9.16 -16.57
C SER A 37 -13.61 -9.58 -15.26
N SER A 38 -13.53 -8.65 -14.30
CA SER A 38 -13.07 -8.96 -12.94
C SER A 38 -14.01 -9.90 -12.22
N ASP A 39 -15.33 -9.78 -12.43
CA ASP A 39 -16.33 -10.71 -11.85
C ASP A 39 -16.09 -12.14 -12.28
N ASN A 40 -15.87 -12.36 -13.58
CA ASN A 40 -15.56 -13.68 -14.11
C ASN A 40 -14.24 -14.21 -13.54
N ARG A 41 -13.18 -13.37 -13.47
CA ARG A 41 -11.90 -13.78 -12.87
C ARG A 41 -12.06 -14.14 -11.40
N ILE A 42 -12.82 -13.37 -10.63
CA ILE A 42 -13.13 -13.67 -9.22
C ILE A 42 -13.80 -15.04 -9.10
N TYR A 43 -14.79 -15.31 -9.97
CA TYR A 43 -15.44 -16.62 -9.98
C TYR A 43 -14.43 -17.75 -10.26
N TYR A 44 -13.59 -17.61 -11.27
CA TYR A 44 -12.61 -18.64 -11.63
C TYR A 44 -11.51 -18.83 -10.57
N PHE A 45 -11.05 -17.75 -9.94
CA PHE A 45 -10.13 -17.84 -8.79
C PHE A 45 -10.76 -18.63 -7.63
N ASN A 46 -12.01 -18.33 -7.29
CA ASN A 46 -12.73 -19.05 -6.24
C ASN A 46 -12.91 -20.53 -6.58
N GLN A 47 -13.17 -20.86 -7.83
CA GLN A 47 -13.25 -22.28 -8.29
C GLN A 47 -11.91 -22.99 -8.11
N LEU A 48 -10.78 -22.37 -8.47
CA LEU A 48 -9.45 -22.96 -8.26
C LEU A 48 -9.15 -23.19 -6.78
N ILE A 49 -9.38 -22.18 -5.94
CA ILE A 49 -9.10 -22.23 -4.50
C ILE A 49 -9.95 -23.30 -3.81
N THR A 50 -11.22 -23.42 -4.19
CA THR A 50 -12.17 -24.30 -3.50
C THR A 50 -12.05 -25.77 -3.96
N ARG A 51 -11.84 -25.98 -5.26
CA ARG A 51 -11.86 -27.33 -5.84
C ARG A 51 -10.49 -28.00 -5.85
N PHE A 52 -9.41 -27.21 -5.93
CA PHE A 52 -8.06 -27.71 -6.14
C PHE A 52 -7.02 -27.14 -5.17
N PRO A 53 -7.31 -27.07 -3.85
CA PRO A 53 -6.46 -26.37 -2.89
C PRO A 53 -5.04 -26.94 -2.80
N ASP A 54 -4.88 -28.24 -3.03
CA ASP A 54 -3.58 -28.93 -2.91
C ASP A 54 -2.81 -28.99 -4.24
N GLU A 55 -3.44 -28.60 -5.35
CA GLU A 55 -2.87 -28.69 -6.69
C GLU A 55 -2.44 -27.33 -7.27
N VAL A 56 -2.81 -26.24 -6.62
CA VAL A 56 -2.54 -24.86 -7.04
C VAL A 56 -1.74 -24.07 -6.00
N ASN A 57 -1.07 -23.01 -6.44
CA ASN A 57 -0.44 -22.08 -5.51
C ASN A 57 -1.51 -21.16 -4.88
N ILE A 58 -2.09 -21.61 -3.78
CA ILE A 58 -3.15 -20.88 -3.06
C ILE A 58 -2.70 -19.49 -2.62
N THR A 59 -1.45 -19.33 -2.19
CA THR A 59 -0.91 -18.05 -1.74
C THR A 59 -0.93 -17.02 -2.86
N GLU A 60 -0.47 -17.39 -4.05
CA GLU A 60 -0.55 -16.53 -5.23
C GLU A 60 -2.01 -16.21 -5.60
N LEU A 61 -2.89 -17.21 -5.55
CA LEU A 61 -4.29 -17.03 -5.91
C LEU A 61 -5.01 -16.05 -4.97
N TYR A 62 -4.76 -16.11 -3.65
CA TYR A 62 -5.33 -15.13 -2.72
C TYR A 62 -4.88 -13.71 -3.04
N MET A 63 -3.59 -13.49 -3.33
CA MET A 63 -3.11 -12.15 -3.69
C MET A 63 -3.78 -11.61 -4.96
N ARG A 64 -3.87 -12.44 -6.01
CA ARG A 64 -4.51 -12.06 -7.27
C ARG A 64 -6.03 -11.83 -7.11
N LEU A 65 -6.71 -12.68 -6.35
CA LEU A 65 -8.13 -12.54 -6.04
C LEU A 65 -8.43 -11.25 -5.28
N ALA A 66 -7.60 -10.90 -4.29
CA ALA A 66 -7.75 -9.67 -3.53
C ALA A 66 -7.65 -8.44 -4.44
N ILE A 67 -6.70 -8.43 -5.39
CA ILE A 67 -6.57 -7.36 -6.39
C ILE A 67 -7.81 -7.27 -7.29
N GLU A 68 -8.43 -8.39 -7.68
CA GLU A 68 -9.66 -8.33 -8.48
C GLU A 68 -10.84 -7.74 -7.69
N TYR A 69 -10.99 -8.09 -6.40
CA TYR A 69 -11.97 -7.45 -5.53
C TYR A 69 -11.73 -5.95 -5.38
N GLU A 70 -10.47 -5.53 -5.25
CA GLU A 70 -10.09 -4.11 -5.20
C GLU A 70 -10.51 -3.37 -6.49
N LYS A 71 -10.28 -3.97 -7.66
CA LYS A 71 -10.65 -3.39 -8.97
C LYS A 71 -12.15 -3.13 -9.13
N ILE A 72 -13.00 -3.98 -8.57
CA ILE A 72 -14.45 -3.80 -8.61
C ILE A 72 -14.98 -2.96 -7.44
N GLY A 73 -14.09 -2.53 -6.53
CA GLY A 73 -14.46 -1.73 -5.36
C GLY A 73 -15.09 -2.54 -4.22
N ASP A 74 -15.03 -3.87 -4.25
CA ASP A 74 -15.45 -4.71 -3.12
C ASP A 74 -14.33 -4.81 -2.09
N TRP A 75 -14.15 -3.71 -1.36
CA TRP A 75 -13.08 -3.56 -0.40
C TRP A 75 -13.20 -4.51 0.80
N GLU A 76 -14.40 -4.90 1.18
CA GLU A 76 -14.61 -5.85 2.27
C GLU A 76 -14.00 -7.21 1.91
N GLN A 77 -14.31 -7.73 0.73
CA GLN A 77 -13.74 -8.98 0.25
C GLN A 77 -12.25 -8.84 -0.06
N ALA A 78 -11.81 -7.70 -0.57
CA ALA A 78 -10.39 -7.43 -0.79
C ALA A 78 -9.59 -7.54 0.50
N VAL A 79 -9.98 -6.81 1.56
CA VAL A 79 -9.33 -6.85 2.88
C VAL A 79 -9.31 -8.26 3.47
N LYS A 80 -10.45 -8.96 3.41
CA LYS A 80 -10.53 -10.35 3.88
C LYS A 80 -9.57 -11.27 3.13
N THR A 81 -9.50 -11.12 1.81
CA THR A 81 -8.66 -11.98 0.97
C THR A 81 -7.16 -11.64 1.12
N TYR A 82 -6.81 -10.36 1.27
CA TYR A 82 -5.44 -9.96 1.66
C TYR A 82 -5.04 -10.53 3.01
N SER A 83 -5.95 -10.59 3.98
CA SER A 83 -5.67 -11.22 5.28
C SER A 83 -5.37 -12.70 5.13
N LEU A 84 -6.18 -13.44 4.31
CA LEU A 84 -5.91 -14.84 3.99
C LEU A 84 -4.55 -15.05 3.31
N PHE A 85 -4.15 -14.15 2.41
CA PHE A 85 -2.82 -14.16 1.82
C PHE A 85 -1.73 -14.01 2.89
N LEU A 86 -1.86 -13.02 3.78
CA LEU A 86 -0.86 -12.74 4.83
C LEU A 86 -0.71 -13.86 5.86
N GLU A 87 -1.75 -14.66 6.08
CA GLU A 87 -1.75 -15.82 6.98
C GLU A 87 -1.00 -17.03 6.39
N ARG A 88 -0.66 -17.01 5.11
CA ARG A 88 0.06 -18.13 4.47
C ARG A 88 1.52 -18.17 4.91
N PRO A 89 2.07 -19.37 5.20
CA PRO A 89 3.46 -19.53 5.67
C PRO A 89 4.51 -18.99 4.69
N ASP A 90 4.22 -19.04 3.40
CA ASP A 90 5.11 -18.64 2.31
C ASP A 90 4.87 -17.19 1.82
N ALA A 91 3.91 -16.47 2.41
CA ALA A 91 3.54 -15.12 1.98
C ALA A 91 4.72 -14.13 1.96
N THR A 92 5.64 -14.25 2.91
CA THR A 92 6.82 -13.36 3.02
C THR A 92 7.90 -13.61 1.96
N THR A 93 7.91 -14.79 1.35
CA THR A 93 8.97 -15.25 0.44
C THR A 93 8.51 -15.46 -0.99
N ILE A 94 7.20 -15.55 -1.19
CA ILE A 94 6.63 -15.80 -2.52
C ILE A 94 6.95 -14.67 -3.50
N GLN A 95 7.37 -15.05 -4.70
CA GLN A 95 7.55 -14.13 -5.83
C GLN A 95 6.37 -14.29 -6.78
N ILE A 96 5.58 -13.24 -6.94
CA ILE A 96 4.39 -13.27 -7.80
C ILE A 96 4.66 -12.42 -9.05
N ALA A 97 4.57 -13.05 -10.22
CA ALA A 97 4.80 -12.37 -11.49
C ALA A 97 3.82 -11.19 -11.69
N GLY A 98 4.37 -10.01 -11.96
CA GLY A 98 3.60 -8.79 -12.15
C GLY A 98 3.13 -8.10 -10.86
N ILE A 99 3.48 -8.63 -9.68
CA ILE A 99 3.12 -8.05 -8.38
C ILE A 99 4.39 -7.98 -7.52
N PRO A 100 5.23 -6.97 -7.74
CA PRO A 100 6.41 -6.78 -6.91
C PRO A 100 5.99 -6.46 -5.48
N ASP A 101 6.77 -6.94 -4.51
CA ASP A 101 6.56 -6.65 -3.08
C ASP A 101 5.15 -6.95 -2.56
N ALA A 102 4.56 -8.07 -3.02
CA ALA A 102 3.19 -8.47 -2.71
C ALA A 102 2.89 -8.48 -1.21
N TYR A 103 3.80 -9.03 -0.40
CA TYR A 103 3.62 -9.11 1.05
C TYR A 103 3.51 -7.73 1.71
N ASN A 104 4.45 -6.83 1.42
CA ASN A 104 4.42 -5.51 2.04
C ASN A 104 3.23 -4.67 1.55
N SER A 105 2.84 -4.82 0.27
CA SER A 105 1.66 -4.14 -0.29
C SER A 105 0.38 -4.58 0.42
N ALA A 106 0.15 -5.88 0.56
CA ALA A 106 -1.00 -6.41 1.30
C ALA A 106 -0.98 -5.99 2.77
N ARG A 107 0.18 -6.11 3.43
CA ARG A 107 0.34 -5.74 4.83
C ARG A 107 0.07 -4.25 5.08
N LYS A 108 0.58 -3.38 4.22
CA LYS A 108 0.33 -1.92 4.29
C LYS A 108 -1.17 -1.60 4.27
N LEU A 109 -1.92 -2.26 3.39
CA LEU A 109 -3.36 -2.07 3.27
C LEU A 109 -4.10 -2.55 4.53
N ILE A 110 -3.75 -3.73 5.05
CA ILE A 110 -4.36 -4.28 6.26
C ILE A 110 -4.00 -3.44 7.50
N ASP A 111 -2.72 -3.07 7.67
CA ASP A 111 -2.28 -2.22 8.77
C ASP A 111 -2.98 -0.86 8.74
N PHE A 112 -3.16 -0.28 7.55
CA PHE A 112 -3.90 0.97 7.38
C PHE A 112 -5.39 0.79 7.72
N ASN A 113 -6.02 -0.28 7.23
CA ASN A 113 -7.42 -0.59 7.54
C ASN A 113 -7.66 -0.71 9.06
N ASN A 114 -6.75 -1.34 9.78
CA ASN A 114 -6.86 -1.57 11.22
C ASN A 114 -6.40 -0.39 12.08
N SER A 115 -5.82 0.65 11.49
CA SER A 115 -5.31 1.82 12.21
C SER A 115 -6.43 2.79 12.59
N PRO A 116 -6.28 3.59 13.68
CA PRO A 116 -7.28 4.58 14.08
C PRO A 116 -7.33 5.81 13.16
N LYS A 117 -6.30 6.02 12.31
CA LYS A 117 -6.18 7.10 11.33
C LYS A 117 -6.28 8.51 11.91
N ASP A 118 -6.00 8.67 13.21
CA ASP A 118 -6.11 9.89 14.00
C ASP A 118 -5.04 10.96 13.67
N TRP A 119 -4.10 10.62 12.80
CA TRP A 119 -3.08 11.52 12.26
C TRP A 119 -3.48 12.24 10.97
N THR A 120 -4.67 11.96 10.42
CA THR A 120 -5.15 12.58 9.17
C THR A 120 -5.82 13.93 9.42
N PHE A 121 -5.72 14.83 8.43
CA PHE A 121 -6.23 16.19 8.48
C PHE A 121 -7.20 16.44 7.32
N GLU A 122 -8.22 17.28 7.53
CA GLU A 122 -9.23 17.60 6.52
C GLU A 122 -8.65 18.38 5.35
N SER A 123 -7.62 19.20 5.59
CA SER A 123 -6.98 20.00 4.55
C SER A 123 -5.46 20.06 4.71
N LEU A 124 -4.77 20.36 3.60
CA LEU A 124 -3.33 20.60 3.58
C LEU A 124 -2.94 21.76 4.50
N GLU A 125 -3.74 22.83 4.51
CA GLU A 125 -3.49 24.02 5.32
C GLU A 125 -3.58 23.70 6.81
N ALA A 126 -4.53 22.83 7.21
CA ALA A 126 -4.68 22.39 8.60
C ALA A 126 -3.45 21.58 9.04
N LEU A 127 -2.99 20.64 8.21
CA LEU A 127 -1.80 19.83 8.46
C LEU A 127 -0.54 20.70 8.51
N GLU A 128 -0.32 21.55 7.51
CA GLU A 128 0.81 22.47 7.43
C GLU A 128 0.88 23.36 8.67
N LYS A 129 -0.24 23.98 9.05
CA LYS A 129 -0.34 24.82 10.26
C LYS A 129 -0.02 24.05 11.54
N ALA A 130 -0.55 22.83 11.67
CA ALA A 130 -0.30 21.99 12.84
C ALA A 130 1.19 21.63 12.96
N VAL A 131 1.81 21.21 11.86
CA VAL A 131 3.24 20.86 11.81
C VAL A 131 4.13 22.09 12.09
N LYS A 132 3.87 23.23 11.43
CA LYS A 132 4.61 24.49 11.68
C LYS A 132 4.49 24.94 13.13
N ASN A 133 3.30 24.87 13.72
CA ASN A 133 3.09 25.21 15.13
C ASN A 133 3.84 24.24 16.07
N ALA A 134 3.86 22.94 15.78
CA ALA A 134 4.61 21.98 16.57
C ALA A 134 6.12 22.24 16.51
N ILE A 135 6.67 22.59 15.34
CA ILE A 135 8.07 23.00 15.18
C ILE A 135 8.34 24.30 15.97
N ALA A 136 7.50 25.32 15.83
CA ALA A 136 7.66 26.61 16.51
C ALA A 136 7.61 26.50 18.04
N ARG A 137 6.78 25.59 18.56
CA ARG A 137 6.65 25.28 20.00
C ARG A 137 7.69 24.27 20.49
N TYR A 138 8.56 23.78 19.61
CA TYR A 138 9.55 22.77 19.91
C TYR A 138 8.97 21.47 20.50
N SER A 139 7.81 21.05 20.00
CA SER A 139 7.06 19.87 20.49
C SER A 139 7.26 18.66 19.61
N SER A 140 8.23 17.80 19.96
CA SER A 140 8.44 16.51 19.28
C SER A 140 7.23 15.58 19.44
N THR A 141 6.57 15.60 20.60
CA THR A 141 5.38 14.79 20.88
C THR A 141 4.23 15.12 19.92
N SER A 142 4.01 16.41 19.63
CA SER A 142 3.01 16.83 18.65
C SER A 142 3.37 16.37 17.24
N LEU A 143 4.65 16.50 16.85
CA LEU A 143 5.11 16.02 15.54
C LEU A 143 4.95 14.50 15.42
N ASP A 144 5.34 13.74 16.43
CA ASP A 144 5.15 12.27 16.44
C ASP A 144 3.67 11.87 16.38
N LYS A 145 2.76 12.71 16.91
CA LYS A 145 1.31 12.50 16.78
C LYS A 145 0.82 12.72 15.36
N TYR A 146 1.33 13.74 14.66
CA TYR A 146 0.84 14.15 13.34
C TYR A 146 1.41 13.33 12.18
N ARG A 147 2.51 12.60 12.40
CA ARG A 147 3.06 11.72 11.38
C ARG A 147 2.19 10.47 11.18
N SER A 148 2.16 9.95 9.97
CA SER A 148 1.52 8.67 9.66
C SER A 148 2.05 7.56 10.56
N LYS A 149 1.16 6.74 11.09
CA LYS A 149 1.50 5.55 11.91
C LYS A 149 1.76 4.32 11.03
N VAL A 150 1.32 4.38 9.79
CA VAL A 150 1.49 3.31 8.81
C VAL A 150 2.26 3.87 7.63
N ASN A 151 3.34 3.19 7.24
CA ASN A 151 4.14 3.53 6.06
C ASN A 151 4.85 4.90 6.11
N PHE A 152 5.13 5.42 7.30
CA PHE A 152 5.99 6.59 7.41
C PHE A 152 7.41 6.22 6.99
N PHE A 153 8.02 7.05 6.14
CA PHE A 153 9.38 6.85 5.68
C PHE A 153 10.28 8.06 5.97
N ALA A 154 11.58 7.81 6.02
CA ALA A 154 12.61 8.84 6.09
C ALA A 154 13.78 8.40 5.20
N MET A 155 13.97 9.03 4.05
CA MET A 155 14.89 8.59 3.01
C MET A 155 15.46 9.76 2.20
N SER A 156 16.51 9.50 1.41
CA SER A 156 17.02 10.47 0.43
C SER A 156 16.16 10.42 -0.85
N TRP A 157 16.22 11.49 -1.67
CA TRP A 157 15.50 11.59 -2.95
C TRP A 157 15.83 10.49 -3.97
N LYS A 158 16.95 9.79 -3.79
CA LYS A 158 17.41 8.71 -4.69
C LYS A 158 17.00 7.31 -4.24
N GLN A 159 16.40 7.18 -3.06
CA GLN A 159 15.95 5.91 -2.51
C GLN A 159 14.49 5.67 -2.88
N GLU A 160 14.10 4.40 -2.97
CA GLU A 160 12.71 3.99 -3.11
C GLU A 160 12.11 3.65 -1.73
N GLU A 161 10.80 3.78 -1.58
CA GLU A 161 10.09 3.45 -0.32
C GLU A 161 10.29 1.98 0.11
N THR A 162 10.58 1.11 -0.85
CA THR A 162 10.86 -0.32 -0.64
C THR A 162 12.28 -0.60 -0.14
N ASP A 163 13.17 0.41 -0.15
CA ASP A 163 14.54 0.26 0.33
C ASP A 163 14.52 -0.06 1.84
N THR A 164 15.23 -1.15 2.21
CA THR A 164 15.35 -1.58 3.61
C THR A 164 16.03 -0.56 4.52
N ASN A 165 16.74 0.40 3.94
CA ASN A 165 17.37 1.53 4.64
C ASN A 165 16.41 2.70 4.90
N SER A 166 15.17 2.66 4.43
CA SER A 166 14.17 3.64 4.84
C SER A 166 13.90 3.48 6.34
N GLN A 167 14.17 4.51 7.12
CA GLN A 167 14.09 4.42 8.59
C GLN A 167 12.63 4.33 9.04
N LYS A 168 12.19 3.14 9.42
CA LYS A 168 10.84 2.90 9.97
C LYS A 168 10.68 3.40 11.42
N ASN A 169 11.76 3.37 12.20
CA ASN A 169 11.77 3.80 13.61
C ASN A 169 12.43 5.17 13.76
N PHE A 170 11.79 6.19 13.22
CA PHE A 170 12.29 7.56 13.24
C PHE A 170 11.73 8.33 14.44
N SER A 171 12.60 8.92 15.27
CA SER A 171 12.21 9.70 16.44
C SER A 171 12.44 11.19 16.20
N MET A 172 11.38 11.99 16.16
CA MET A 172 11.50 13.46 16.04
C MET A 172 12.23 14.08 17.24
N LYS A 173 12.11 13.48 18.41
CA LYS A 173 12.74 13.96 19.65
C LYS A 173 14.28 14.01 19.53
N ASP A 174 14.88 12.99 18.92
CA ASP A 174 16.32 12.88 18.81
C ASP A 174 16.91 13.96 17.90
N TYR A 175 16.17 14.34 16.86
CA TYR A 175 16.59 15.38 15.91
C TYR A 175 16.21 16.80 16.35
N MET A 176 15.22 16.97 17.22
CA MET A 176 14.89 18.28 17.77
C MET A 176 15.83 18.68 18.89
N ARG A 177 16.35 17.72 19.65
CA ARG A 177 17.17 18.00 20.84
C ARG A 177 18.45 18.79 20.50
N GLY A 178 18.51 20.02 21.00
CA GLY A 178 19.68 20.90 20.80
C GLY A 178 19.78 21.58 19.42
N ASN A 179 18.81 21.32 18.51
CA ASN A 179 18.80 21.87 17.17
C ASN A 179 17.77 22.99 17.03
N ARG A 180 18.07 24.03 16.26
CA ARG A 180 17.15 25.12 15.94
C ARG A 180 16.53 24.91 14.57
N ILE A 181 15.34 24.33 14.56
CA ILE A 181 14.64 23.99 13.34
C ILE A 181 13.92 25.23 12.78
N ARG A 182 14.01 25.40 11.47
CA ARG A 182 13.32 26.45 10.71
C ARG A 182 12.52 25.82 9.58
N TYR A 183 11.46 26.46 9.15
CA TYR A 183 10.64 26.03 8.03
C TYR A 183 10.41 27.19 7.04
N SER A 184 10.17 26.86 5.80
CA SER A 184 9.81 27.81 4.76
C SER A 184 8.41 28.39 4.99
N ALA A 185 8.23 29.66 4.66
CA ALA A 185 6.92 30.30 4.77
C ALA A 185 5.87 29.66 3.86
N LYS A 186 6.28 29.28 2.66
CA LYS A 186 5.46 28.59 1.65
C LYS A 186 5.90 27.16 1.46
N LEU A 187 4.99 26.32 0.98
CA LEU A 187 5.29 24.99 0.47
C LEU A 187 6.18 25.09 -0.78
N ASP A 188 6.91 24.02 -1.07
CA ASP A 188 7.77 23.92 -2.24
C ASP A 188 6.95 24.00 -3.53
N GLU A 189 7.54 24.59 -4.59
CA GLU A 189 6.87 24.80 -5.88
C GLU A 189 6.47 23.50 -6.60
N SER A 190 7.11 22.39 -6.25
CA SER A 190 6.76 21.07 -6.77
C SER A 190 5.52 20.45 -6.12
N SER A 191 4.92 21.13 -5.12
CA SER A 191 3.65 20.70 -4.51
C SER A 191 2.51 20.76 -5.53
N ASN A 192 1.60 19.79 -5.44
CA ASN A 192 0.45 19.64 -6.34
C ASN A 192 -0.82 19.31 -5.53
N PRO A 193 -2.00 19.16 -6.14
CA PRO A 193 -3.24 18.88 -5.41
C PRO A 193 -3.27 17.58 -4.59
N ASN A 194 -2.34 16.66 -4.81
CA ASN A 194 -2.28 15.36 -4.13
C ASN A 194 -1.07 15.20 -3.21
N GLU A 195 -0.01 16.02 -3.44
CA GLU A 195 1.27 15.92 -2.73
C GLU A 195 1.82 17.30 -2.43
N ALA A 196 2.45 17.46 -1.27
CA ALA A 196 3.05 18.72 -0.89
C ALA A 196 4.33 18.51 -0.07
N TYR A 197 5.23 19.47 -0.18
CA TYR A 197 6.54 19.42 0.44
C TYR A 197 6.80 20.69 1.25
N LEU A 198 7.05 20.53 2.55
CA LEU A 198 7.47 21.64 3.43
C LEU A 198 8.98 21.56 3.65
N ARG A 199 9.71 22.48 3.02
CA ARG A 199 11.14 22.59 3.22
C ARG A 199 11.46 23.09 4.63
N THR A 200 12.32 22.37 5.33
CA THR A 200 12.77 22.68 6.69
C THR A 200 14.29 22.56 6.79
N THR A 201 14.88 23.21 7.79
CA THR A 201 16.33 23.20 7.99
C THR A 201 16.68 23.13 9.49
N GLY A 202 17.91 22.73 9.78
CA GLY A 202 18.44 22.75 11.14
C GLY A 202 18.15 21.52 11.99
N TRP A 203 17.77 20.41 11.37
CA TRP A 203 17.54 19.14 12.07
C TRP A 203 18.83 18.41 12.44
N SER A 204 19.88 18.59 11.65
CA SER A 204 21.15 17.89 11.79
C SER A 204 22.28 18.74 11.22
N GLN A 205 23.49 18.52 11.72
CA GLN A 205 24.71 19.14 11.17
C GLN A 205 25.15 18.50 9.85
N TYR A 206 24.79 17.22 9.62
CA TYR A 206 25.22 16.46 8.44
C TYR A 206 24.29 16.64 7.25
N ILE A 207 22.97 16.64 7.51
CA ILE A 207 21.94 16.85 6.48
C ILE A 207 21.06 17.99 6.97
N SER A 208 21.37 19.19 6.53
CA SER A 208 20.74 20.41 7.06
C SER A 208 19.31 20.60 6.53
N VAL A 209 19.00 20.13 5.33
CA VAL A 209 17.70 20.34 4.67
C VAL A 209 16.91 19.07 4.66
N TRP A 210 15.66 19.18 5.11
CA TRP A 210 14.66 18.11 5.06
C TRP A 210 13.37 18.63 4.45
N TYR A 211 12.73 17.82 3.64
CA TYR A 211 11.39 18.08 3.12
C TYR A 211 10.41 17.16 3.84
N LEU A 212 9.47 17.76 4.59
CA LEU A 212 8.36 17.02 5.19
C LEU A 212 7.33 16.78 4.08
N TYR A 213 7.07 15.53 3.79
CA TYR A 213 6.23 15.10 2.68
C TYR A 213 4.81 14.86 3.15
N PHE A 214 3.89 15.61 2.60
CA PHE A 214 2.46 15.49 2.82
C PHE A 214 1.78 14.90 1.58
N ARG A 215 0.81 14.03 1.78
CA ARG A 215 0.04 13.47 0.67
C ARG A 215 -1.43 13.29 1.05
N LYS A 216 -2.29 13.18 0.03
CA LYS A 216 -3.65 12.71 0.23
C LYS A 216 -3.69 11.22 0.50
N VAL A 217 -4.50 10.85 1.47
CA VAL A 217 -4.79 9.45 1.77
C VAL A 217 -5.61 8.86 0.64
N ASN A 218 -5.09 7.84 -0.02
CA ASN A 218 -5.82 7.05 -0.99
C ASN A 218 -6.32 5.77 -0.33
N PHE A 219 -7.48 5.83 0.29
CA PHE A 219 -8.11 4.70 0.96
C PHE A 219 -9.63 4.72 0.76
N PRO A 220 -10.12 4.32 -0.43
CA PRO A 220 -11.53 4.36 -0.78
C PRO A 220 -12.46 3.53 0.12
N LEU A 221 -11.91 2.56 0.87
CA LEU A 221 -12.63 1.74 1.83
C LEU A 221 -13.27 2.58 2.95
N ASP A 222 -12.64 3.67 3.35
CA ASP A 222 -13.12 4.55 4.39
C ASP A 222 -13.33 5.97 3.81
N PRO A 223 -14.58 6.32 3.43
CA PRO A 223 -14.89 7.62 2.85
C PRO A 223 -14.59 8.81 3.77
N GLU A 224 -14.56 8.62 5.10
CA GLU A 224 -14.29 9.71 6.05
C GLU A 224 -12.83 10.17 6.02
N ILE A 225 -11.92 9.29 5.58
CA ILE A 225 -10.50 9.61 5.49
C ILE A 225 -9.97 9.67 4.07
N HIS A 226 -10.68 9.09 3.10
CA HIS A 226 -10.28 9.14 1.71
C HIS A 226 -10.18 10.60 1.23
N GLY A 227 -9.05 10.98 0.69
CA GLY A 227 -8.77 12.35 0.24
C GLY A 227 -8.35 13.32 1.36
N ARG A 228 -8.33 12.92 2.65
CA ARG A 228 -7.71 13.69 3.72
C ARG A 228 -6.19 13.74 3.54
N TRP A 229 -5.55 14.63 4.27
CA TRP A 229 -4.10 14.81 4.19
C TRP A 229 -3.39 14.13 5.36
N GLU A 230 -2.22 13.53 5.07
CA GLU A 230 -1.32 12.95 6.07
C GLU A 230 0.13 13.41 5.86
N TRP A 231 0.89 13.47 6.95
CA TRP A 231 2.34 13.59 6.88
C TRP A 231 2.93 12.19 6.73
N ALA A 232 3.27 11.83 5.50
CA ALA A 232 3.64 10.47 5.11
C ALA A 232 5.14 10.18 5.20
N GLY A 233 5.99 11.20 5.22
CA GLY A 233 7.43 10.93 5.26
C GLY A 233 8.32 12.16 5.28
N ILE A 234 9.62 11.90 5.18
CA ILE A 234 10.68 12.90 5.13
C ILE A 234 11.64 12.54 3.99
N TYR A 235 11.94 13.51 3.15
CA TYR A 235 13.05 13.43 2.21
C TYR A 235 14.24 14.24 2.71
N PHE A 236 15.42 13.61 2.75
CA PHE A 236 16.66 14.22 3.17
C PHE A 236 17.42 14.84 2.01
N GLY A 237 17.99 16.02 2.25
CA GLY A 237 18.80 16.76 1.29
C GLY A 237 17.98 17.68 0.39
N GLU A 238 18.67 18.49 -0.43
CA GLU A 238 18.01 19.32 -1.44
C GLU A 238 17.43 18.45 -2.55
N LYS A 239 16.32 18.88 -3.10
CA LYS A 239 15.69 18.29 -4.27
C LYS A 239 16.59 18.57 -5.48
N LEU A 240 16.99 17.52 -6.19
CA LEU A 240 17.86 17.58 -7.36
C LEU A 240 17.08 17.97 -8.61
#